data_477c30299548c410f891e2e6d38a4ef5
#
_entry.id   477c30299548c410f891e2e6d38a4ef5
#
_cell.length_a   1.000
_cell.length_b   1.000
_cell.length_c   1.000
_cell.angle_alpha   90.00
_cell.angle_beta   90.00
_cell.angle_gamma   90.00
#
_symmetry.space_group_name_H-M   'P 1'
#
loop_
_entity.id
_entity.type
_entity.pdbx_description
1 polymer ?
#
loop_
_entity_poly.entity_id
_entity_poly.type
_entity_poly.pdbx_seq_one_letter_code
_entity_poly.pdbx_strand_id
1 'polypeptide(L)'
;HDGKAITADDMVFTFETLVAKGTPLFAQYYADVTKVEALDKQRVKFHFKTAENRELVLIVGQLPVLPAHFWKDKEFDKTTLEKPLGSGPYRVASVDPGRSITYERVKDHWSKDLNVNVGLYNYDRVQVDYYRDDTVAVEALKAGQYDFRRERVARVWATGYDTPAVKRGDLVKKEIKDYSPRGMQAFILNQRRSPFDDIKFRQALNYAFDFEWSNRNLFHDSYTRTDSFFFNSDLASSGLPEGRELEILKQYKGKIPDSVFTEPYVNPKTDGSGNNRDNL
;
A
#
# COMPACT_ATOMS: atom_id res chain seq x y z
N HIS A 1 10.68 -8.48 22.74
CA HIS A 1 9.80 -9.40 23.49
C HIS A 1 10.57 -10.33 24.43
N ASP A 2 11.88 -10.35 24.37
CA ASP A 2 12.78 -11.10 25.24
C ASP A 2 13.41 -10.25 26.37
N GLY A 3 13.03 -8.98 26.48
CA GLY A 3 13.52 -8.04 27.47
C GLY A 3 14.87 -7.38 27.16
N LYS A 4 15.50 -7.70 26.01
CA LYS A 4 16.74 -7.03 25.59
C LYS A 4 16.43 -5.67 24.96
N ALA A 5 17.25 -4.67 25.29
CA ALA A 5 17.11 -3.34 24.74
C ALA A 5 17.45 -3.33 23.25
N ILE A 6 16.68 -2.56 22.46
CA ILE A 6 17.02 -2.21 21.09
C ILE A 6 18.08 -1.12 21.15
N THR A 7 19.16 -1.26 20.40
CA THR A 7 20.30 -0.35 20.42
C THR A 7 20.65 0.16 19.02
N ALA A 8 21.56 1.12 18.96
CA ALA A 8 22.12 1.63 17.72
C ALA A 8 22.81 0.53 16.88
N ASP A 9 23.39 -0.48 17.53
CA ASP A 9 24.02 -1.62 16.83
C ASP A 9 22.96 -2.46 16.09
N ASP A 10 21.74 -2.60 16.63
CA ASP A 10 20.63 -3.26 15.93
C ASP A 10 20.21 -2.49 14.67
N MET A 11 20.27 -1.15 14.68
CA MET A 11 20.01 -0.32 13.50
C MET A 11 21.07 -0.51 12.42
N VAL A 12 22.36 -0.51 12.79
CA VAL A 12 23.45 -0.75 11.84
C VAL A 12 23.32 -2.16 11.24
N PHE A 13 23.17 -3.17 12.09
CA PHE A 13 22.94 -4.54 11.65
C PHE A 13 21.75 -4.67 10.69
N THR A 14 20.65 -4.00 11.03
CA THR A 14 19.43 -4.03 10.20
C THR A 14 19.68 -3.45 8.83
N PHE A 15 20.26 -2.26 8.75
CA PHE A 15 20.57 -1.61 7.50
C PHE A 15 21.45 -2.49 6.61
N GLU A 16 22.57 -2.98 7.15
CA GLU A 16 23.51 -3.83 6.42
C GLU A 16 22.83 -5.13 5.93
N THR A 17 22.04 -5.76 6.81
CA THR A 17 21.33 -7.00 6.47
C THR A 17 20.30 -6.79 5.39
N LEU A 18 19.46 -5.75 5.48
CA LEU A 18 18.41 -5.49 4.50
C LEU A 18 18.97 -5.07 3.14
N VAL A 19 20.03 -4.28 3.12
CA VAL A 19 20.68 -3.88 1.86
C VAL A 19 21.36 -5.07 1.19
N ALA A 20 22.02 -5.95 1.97
CA ALA A 20 22.78 -7.07 1.42
C ALA A 20 21.92 -8.31 1.11
N LYS A 21 20.90 -8.59 1.93
CA LYS A 21 20.14 -9.85 1.91
C LYS A 21 18.62 -9.67 1.84
N GLY A 22 18.13 -8.45 1.95
CA GLY A 22 16.70 -8.13 1.81
C GLY A 22 16.23 -8.21 0.37
N THR A 23 14.96 -7.85 0.15
CA THR A 23 14.46 -7.70 -1.22
C THR A 23 15.22 -6.61 -1.96
N PRO A 24 15.38 -6.67 -3.30
CA PRO A 24 16.11 -5.67 -4.09
C PRO A 24 15.64 -4.23 -3.86
N LEU A 25 14.40 -4.07 -3.42
CA LEU A 25 13.79 -2.78 -3.11
C LEU A 25 14.54 -2.03 -1.99
N PHE A 26 15.03 -2.74 -0.97
CA PHE A 26 15.82 -2.12 0.11
C PHE A 26 17.14 -1.53 -0.41
N ALA A 27 17.86 -2.27 -1.23
CA ALA A 27 19.09 -1.76 -1.85
C ALA A 27 18.82 -0.51 -2.70
N GLN A 28 17.68 -0.47 -3.41
CA GLN A 28 17.28 0.68 -4.21
C GLN A 28 16.88 1.88 -3.33
N TYR A 29 16.08 1.68 -2.30
CA TYR A 29 15.65 2.76 -1.41
C TYR A 29 16.80 3.40 -0.64
N TYR A 30 17.79 2.62 -0.26
CA TYR A 30 18.95 3.09 0.51
C TYR A 30 20.20 3.37 -0.34
N ALA A 31 20.07 3.45 -1.67
CA ALA A 31 21.20 3.63 -2.59
C ALA A 31 22.03 4.91 -2.33
N ASP A 32 21.41 5.93 -1.75
CA ASP A 32 22.07 7.19 -1.40
C ASP A 32 22.59 7.23 0.05
N VAL A 33 22.46 6.14 0.81
CA VAL A 33 23.11 5.99 2.12
C VAL A 33 24.48 5.36 1.91
N THR A 34 25.54 6.09 2.24
CA THR A 34 26.93 5.63 2.04
C THR A 34 27.50 4.92 3.26
N LYS A 35 27.02 5.25 4.46
CA LYS A 35 27.48 4.65 5.72
C LYS A 35 26.42 4.81 6.79
N VAL A 36 26.32 3.82 7.66
CA VAL A 36 25.56 3.87 8.90
C VAL A 36 26.49 3.50 10.04
N GLU A 37 26.50 4.26 11.13
CA GLU A 37 27.37 4.01 12.28
C GLU A 37 26.67 4.27 13.60
N ALA A 38 26.88 3.42 14.58
CA ALA A 38 26.49 3.65 15.96
C ALA A 38 27.51 4.58 16.63
N LEU A 39 27.05 5.73 17.09
CA LEU A 39 27.90 6.66 17.85
C LEU A 39 27.98 6.25 19.33
N ASP A 40 26.90 5.72 19.85
CA ASP A 40 26.76 5.08 21.16
C ASP A 40 25.52 4.16 21.13
N LYS A 41 25.11 3.63 22.29
CA LYS A 41 23.98 2.70 22.38
C LYS A 41 22.64 3.24 21.89
N GLN A 42 22.47 4.56 21.84
CA GLN A 42 21.18 5.21 21.56
C GLN A 42 21.22 6.15 20.33
N ARG A 43 22.40 6.39 19.75
CA ARG A 43 22.56 7.32 18.64
C ARG A 43 23.15 6.65 17.42
N VAL A 44 22.46 6.74 16.30
CA VAL A 44 22.87 6.28 14.98
C VAL A 44 23.09 7.47 14.06
N LYS A 45 24.13 7.41 13.25
CA LYS A 45 24.40 8.40 12.23
C LYS A 45 24.34 7.76 10.83
N PHE A 46 23.52 8.34 9.97
CA PHE A 46 23.44 8.01 8.56
C PHE A 46 24.20 9.05 7.74
N HIS A 47 25.08 8.60 6.85
CA HIS A 47 25.78 9.44 5.91
C HIS A 47 25.14 9.34 4.54
N PHE A 48 24.70 10.45 3.99
CA PHE A 48 24.06 10.54 2.69
C PHE A 48 25.05 10.98 1.62
N LYS A 49 24.94 10.39 0.43
CA LYS A 49 25.75 10.73 -0.74
C LYS A 49 25.47 12.15 -1.26
N THR A 50 24.22 12.58 -1.15
CA THR A 50 23.72 13.88 -1.65
C THR A 50 22.66 14.43 -0.70
N ALA A 51 22.50 15.75 -0.71
CA ALA A 51 21.41 16.44 -0.01
C ALA A 51 20.15 16.61 -0.90
N GLU A 52 20.20 16.21 -2.16
CA GLU A 52 19.10 16.41 -3.11
C GLU A 52 17.92 15.46 -2.87
N ASN A 53 18.18 14.25 -2.35
CA ASN A 53 17.13 13.30 -1.99
C ASN A 53 16.50 13.67 -0.63
N ARG A 54 15.52 14.57 -0.67
CA ARG A 54 14.85 15.10 0.54
C ARG A 54 14.01 14.05 1.28
N GLU A 55 13.58 13.00 0.59
CA GLU A 55 12.75 11.93 1.17
C GLU A 55 13.59 10.92 1.96
N LEU A 56 14.89 10.86 1.72
CA LEU A 56 15.77 9.84 2.30
C LEU A 56 15.75 9.84 3.84
N VAL A 57 15.61 11.00 4.47
CA VAL A 57 15.48 11.12 5.93
C VAL A 57 14.22 10.40 6.43
N LEU A 58 13.11 10.54 5.71
CA LEU A 58 11.86 9.86 6.03
C LEU A 58 11.94 8.35 5.74
N ILE A 59 12.62 7.99 4.65
CA ILE A 59 12.84 6.59 4.26
C ILE A 59 13.65 5.84 5.31
N VAL A 60 14.77 6.40 5.78
CA VAL A 60 15.56 5.76 6.84
C VAL A 60 14.83 5.71 8.18
N GLY A 61 13.93 6.67 8.44
CA GLY A 61 13.07 6.66 9.62
C GLY A 61 12.02 5.54 9.64
N GLN A 62 11.78 4.88 8.51
CA GLN A 62 10.86 3.74 8.37
C GLN A 62 11.57 2.38 8.44
N LEU A 63 12.89 2.37 8.71
CA LEU A 63 13.66 1.12 8.77
C LEU A 63 13.10 0.18 9.85
N PRO A 64 12.64 -1.04 9.51
CA PRO A 64 12.14 -2.02 10.48
C PRO A 64 13.31 -2.64 11.24
N VAL A 65 13.52 -2.23 12.48
CA VAL A 65 14.70 -2.65 13.26
C VAL A 65 14.66 -4.13 13.63
N LEU A 66 15.68 -4.86 13.24
CA LEU A 66 15.87 -6.28 13.53
C LEU A 66 16.74 -6.46 14.79
N PRO A 67 16.40 -7.39 15.69
CA PRO A 67 17.26 -7.72 16.82
C PRO A 67 18.51 -8.49 16.35
N ALA A 68 19.67 -7.84 16.35
CA ALA A 68 20.93 -8.41 15.87
C ALA A 68 21.29 -9.73 16.57
N HIS A 69 21.10 -9.81 17.88
CA HIS A 69 21.38 -11.02 18.65
C HIS A 69 20.51 -12.23 18.27
N PHE A 70 19.37 -12.00 17.64
CA PHE A 70 18.50 -13.08 17.14
C PHE A 70 18.85 -13.50 15.71
N TRP A 71 19.24 -12.52 14.86
CA TRP A 71 19.41 -12.76 13.42
C TRP A 71 20.84 -12.99 12.95
N LYS A 72 21.87 -12.53 13.68
CA LYS A 72 23.28 -12.54 13.24
C LYS A 72 23.81 -13.92 12.81
N ASP A 73 23.33 -14.97 13.47
CA ASP A 73 23.76 -16.35 13.23
C ASP A 73 22.76 -17.15 12.38
N LYS A 74 21.81 -16.45 11.70
CA LYS A 74 20.76 -17.06 10.87
C LYS A 74 20.88 -16.65 9.40
N GLU A 75 20.40 -17.51 8.53
CA GLU A 75 20.27 -17.21 7.10
C GLU A 75 19.02 -16.34 6.87
N PHE A 76 19.19 -15.01 6.91
CA PHE A 76 18.10 -14.04 6.86
C PHE A 76 17.24 -14.16 5.59
N ASP A 77 17.83 -14.56 4.46
CA ASP A 77 17.21 -14.72 3.14
C ASP A 77 16.50 -16.07 2.96
N LYS A 78 16.54 -16.95 3.96
CA LYS A 78 15.87 -18.26 3.89
C LYS A 78 14.51 -18.24 4.58
N THR A 79 13.58 -18.98 4.00
CA THR A 79 12.27 -19.20 4.61
C THR A 79 12.42 -20.01 5.89
N THR A 80 11.80 -19.56 6.95
CA THR A 80 11.78 -20.23 8.25
C THR A 80 10.37 -20.26 8.83
N LEU A 81 10.10 -21.28 9.64
CA LEU A 81 8.90 -21.37 10.50
C LEU A 81 9.21 -20.95 11.94
N GLU A 82 10.43 -20.54 12.22
CA GLU A 82 10.80 -20.00 13.53
C GLU A 82 10.04 -18.69 13.78
N LYS A 83 9.48 -18.57 15.00
CA LYS A 83 8.74 -17.36 15.37
C LYS A 83 9.70 -16.18 15.44
N PRO A 84 9.42 -15.07 14.71
CA PRO A 84 10.30 -13.90 14.75
C PRO A 84 10.27 -13.24 16.12
N LEU A 85 11.41 -12.77 16.56
CA LEU A 85 11.52 -11.93 17.73
C LEU A 85 11.21 -10.48 17.33
N GLY A 86 10.09 -9.95 17.82
CA GLY A 86 9.63 -8.60 17.53
C GLY A 86 9.60 -7.70 18.76
N SER A 87 9.19 -6.45 18.55
CA SER A 87 9.02 -5.42 19.59
C SER A 87 7.65 -4.76 19.58
N GLY A 88 6.72 -5.25 18.76
CA GLY A 88 5.38 -4.69 18.61
C GLY A 88 4.39 -5.09 19.71
N PRO A 89 3.14 -4.57 19.65
CA PRO A 89 2.11 -4.85 20.65
C PRO A 89 1.57 -6.29 20.60
N TYR A 90 1.90 -7.04 19.56
CA TYR A 90 1.60 -8.47 19.43
C TYR A 90 2.86 -9.27 19.16
N ARG A 91 2.87 -10.51 19.66
CA ARG A 91 3.89 -11.52 19.32
C ARG A 91 3.26 -12.73 18.65
N VAL A 92 4.02 -13.45 17.84
CA VAL A 92 3.56 -14.71 17.25
C VAL A 92 3.49 -15.76 18.34
N ALA A 93 2.28 -16.21 18.67
CA ALA A 93 2.02 -17.25 19.69
C ALA A 93 2.17 -18.65 19.10
N SER A 94 1.58 -18.90 17.92
CA SER A 94 1.69 -20.18 17.21
C SER A 94 1.61 -20.00 15.70
N VAL A 95 2.21 -20.96 14.99
CA VAL A 95 2.13 -21.08 13.54
C VAL A 95 1.68 -22.51 13.23
N ASP A 96 0.60 -22.65 12.46
CA ASP A 96 0.20 -23.91 11.83
C ASP A 96 0.46 -23.75 10.32
N PRO A 97 1.54 -24.36 9.78
CA PRO A 97 2.02 -24.09 8.44
C PRO A 97 0.96 -24.33 7.38
N GLY A 98 0.73 -23.32 6.53
CA GLY A 98 -0.27 -23.34 5.46
C GLY A 98 -1.72 -23.20 5.92
N ARG A 99 -2.00 -23.09 7.22
CA ARG A 99 -3.35 -23.02 7.77
C ARG A 99 -3.61 -21.75 8.57
N SER A 100 -2.78 -21.46 9.59
CA SER A 100 -3.02 -20.28 10.42
C SER A 100 -1.78 -19.75 11.13
N ILE A 101 -1.85 -18.46 11.50
CA ILE A 101 -0.92 -17.82 12.44
C ILE A 101 -1.76 -17.18 13.55
N THR A 102 -1.39 -17.44 14.79
CA THR A 102 -2.00 -16.82 15.98
C THR A 102 -1.05 -15.80 16.58
N TYR A 103 -1.55 -14.61 16.79
CA TYR A 103 -0.87 -13.53 17.50
C TYR A 103 -1.47 -13.37 18.89
N GLU A 104 -0.65 -13.08 19.88
CA GLU A 104 -1.01 -12.80 21.27
C GLU A 104 -0.57 -11.39 21.65
N ARG A 105 -1.44 -10.65 22.32
CA ARG A 105 -1.17 -9.30 22.80
C ARG A 105 -0.11 -9.30 23.91
N VAL A 106 0.84 -8.39 23.81
CA VAL A 106 1.81 -8.08 24.87
C VAL A 106 1.17 -7.09 25.82
N LYS A 107 0.64 -7.58 26.98
CA LYS A 107 -0.17 -6.81 27.90
C LYS A 107 0.57 -5.64 28.56
N ASP A 108 1.86 -5.78 28.75
CA ASP A 108 2.77 -4.80 29.33
C ASP A 108 3.60 -4.05 28.28
N HIS A 109 3.10 -3.98 27.04
CA HIS A 109 3.82 -3.30 25.96
C HIS A 109 4.08 -1.84 26.32
N TRP A 110 5.32 -1.39 26.10
CA TRP A 110 5.82 -0.07 26.49
C TRP A 110 5.01 1.10 25.96
N SER A 111 4.38 0.95 24.83
CA SER A 111 3.64 2.05 24.16
C SER A 111 2.13 2.05 24.45
N LYS A 112 1.63 1.18 25.30
CA LYS A 112 0.19 1.02 25.54
C LYS A 112 -0.51 2.30 26.04
N ASP A 113 0.21 3.12 26.80
CA ASP A 113 -0.31 4.34 27.42
C ASP A 113 0.05 5.61 26.60
N LEU A 114 0.69 5.47 25.44
CA LEU A 114 0.94 6.60 24.54
C LEU A 114 -0.37 7.03 23.87
N ASN A 115 -0.62 8.34 23.78
CA ASN A 115 -1.84 8.90 23.20
C ASN A 115 -2.19 8.34 21.82
N VAL A 116 -1.18 8.05 20.99
CA VAL A 116 -1.35 7.49 19.65
C VAL A 116 -1.81 6.02 19.65
N ASN A 117 -1.70 5.32 20.77
CA ASN A 117 -2.05 3.90 20.92
C ASN A 117 -3.23 3.64 21.83
N VAL A 118 -3.68 4.65 22.59
CA VAL A 118 -4.86 4.51 23.44
C VAL A 118 -6.08 4.15 22.59
N GLY A 119 -6.77 3.07 22.95
CA GLY A 119 -7.92 2.55 22.19
C GLY A 119 -7.55 1.62 21.02
N LEU A 120 -6.25 1.35 20.78
CA LEU A 120 -5.78 0.37 19.79
C LEU A 120 -5.41 -0.97 20.45
N TYR A 121 -5.20 -1.99 19.64
CA TYR A 121 -4.72 -3.32 20.09
C TYR A 121 -5.58 -3.97 21.17
N ASN A 122 -6.92 -3.92 21.00
CA ASN A 122 -7.89 -4.31 22.01
C ASN A 122 -8.06 -5.83 22.18
N TYR A 123 -7.72 -6.63 21.18
CA TYR A 123 -7.91 -8.07 21.20
C TYR A 123 -6.72 -8.75 21.89
N ASP A 124 -6.99 -9.71 22.81
CA ASP A 124 -5.94 -10.49 23.46
C ASP A 124 -5.29 -11.49 22.50
N ARG A 125 -6.07 -11.98 21.52
CA ARG A 125 -5.62 -12.91 20.49
C ARG A 125 -6.19 -12.54 19.14
N VAL A 126 -5.36 -12.59 18.11
CA VAL A 126 -5.74 -12.43 16.71
C VAL A 126 -5.26 -13.66 15.94
N GLN A 127 -6.16 -14.40 15.34
CA GLN A 127 -5.84 -15.53 14.46
C GLN A 127 -6.07 -15.13 13.01
N VAL A 128 -5.10 -15.42 12.16
CA VAL A 128 -5.21 -15.24 10.71
C VAL A 128 -5.26 -16.62 10.08
N ASP A 129 -6.39 -16.93 9.47
CA ASP A 129 -6.60 -18.19 8.76
C ASP A 129 -6.32 -18.01 7.26
N TYR A 130 -5.62 -18.96 6.66
CA TYR A 130 -5.26 -18.96 5.25
C TYR A 130 -6.13 -19.95 4.49
N TYR A 131 -6.77 -19.47 3.44
CA TYR A 131 -7.58 -20.26 2.53
C TYR A 131 -6.91 -20.34 1.17
N ARG A 132 -7.09 -21.46 0.47
CA ARG A 132 -6.50 -21.68 -0.84
C ARG A 132 -7.05 -20.72 -1.90
N ASP A 133 -8.33 -20.37 -1.79
CA ASP A 133 -8.99 -19.42 -2.68
C ASP A 133 -10.04 -18.57 -1.94
N ASP A 134 -10.39 -17.46 -2.55
CA ASP A 134 -11.31 -16.48 -1.98
C ASP A 134 -12.75 -17.00 -1.86
N THR A 135 -13.19 -17.92 -2.73
CA THR A 135 -14.54 -18.45 -2.68
C THR A 135 -14.74 -19.27 -1.41
N VAL A 136 -13.77 -20.14 -1.10
CA VAL A 136 -13.78 -20.95 0.12
C VAL A 136 -13.72 -20.03 1.35
N ALA A 137 -12.90 -18.96 1.32
CA ALA A 137 -12.82 -18.01 2.42
C ALA A 137 -14.15 -17.29 2.66
N VAL A 138 -14.86 -16.87 1.60
CA VAL A 138 -16.18 -16.24 1.73
C VAL A 138 -17.21 -17.18 2.33
N GLU A 139 -17.24 -18.44 1.88
CA GLU A 139 -18.17 -19.43 2.46
C GLU A 139 -17.85 -19.76 3.92
N ALA A 140 -16.57 -19.80 4.30
CA ALA A 140 -16.15 -19.99 5.67
C ALA A 140 -16.61 -18.81 6.59
N LEU A 141 -16.55 -17.56 6.11
CA LEU A 141 -17.11 -16.41 6.84
C LEU A 141 -18.62 -16.55 7.03
N LYS A 142 -19.34 -16.90 5.96
CA LYS A 142 -20.82 -17.11 6.05
C LYS A 142 -21.20 -18.23 7.01
N ALA A 143 -20.33 -19.23 7.15
CA ALA A 143 -20.49 -20.33 8.10
C ALA A 143 -20.03 -19.96 9.54
N GLY A 144 -19.56 -18.72 9.78
CA GLY A 144 -19.09 -18.26 11.09
C GLY A 144 -17.79 -18.89 11.54
N GLN A 145 -16.93 -19.34 10.62
CA GLN A 145 -15.63 -19.93 10.96
C GLN A 145 -14.58 -18.90 11.35
N TYR A 146 -14.77 -17.64 10.96
CA TYR A 146 -13.95 -16.49 11.40
C TYR A 146 -14.80 -15.22 11.40
N ASP A 147 -14.33 -14.17 12.09
CA ASP A 147 -15.17 -13.03 12.50
C ASP A 147 -15.07 -11.81 11.60
N PHE A 148 -13.98 -11.66 10.83
CA PHE A 148 -13.71 -10.42 10.07
C PHE A 148 -13.09 -10.71 8.72
N ARG A 149 -13.64 -10.07 7.68
CA ARG A 149 -13.07 -10.06 6.32
C ARG A 149 -13.11 -8.66 5.74
N ARG A 150 -12.01 -8.23 5.16
CA ARG A 150 -11.98 -7.08 4.26
C ARG A 150 -12.25 -7.56 2.84
N GLU A 151 -13.45 -7.28 2.33
CA GLU A 151 -13.81 -7.62 0.96
C GLU A 151 -13.16 -6.67 -0.04
N ARG A 152 -12.56 -7.21 -1.08
CA ARG A 152 -11.87 -6.45 -2.13
C ARG A 152 -12.44 -6.66 -3.52
N VAL A 153 -13.34 -7.62 -3.67
CA VAL A 153 -13.94 -8.00 -4.95
C VAL A 153 -15.32 -7.38 -5.05
N ALA A 154 -15.47 -6.39 -5.95
CA ALA A 154 -16.71 -5.63 -6.12
C ALA A 154 -17.94 -6.53 -6.33
N ARG A 155 -17.81 -7.56 -7.19
CA ARG A 155 -18.89 -8.54 -7.44
C ARG A 155 -19.29 -9.29 -6.15
N VAL A 156 -18.33 -9.75 -5.37
CA VAL A 156 -18.60 -10.45 -4.10
C VAL A 156 -19.26 -9.51 -3.10
N TRP A 157 -18.77 -8.26 -3.01
CA TRP A 157 -19.40 -7.25 -2.19
C TRP A 157 -20.85 -6.98 -2.59
N ALA A 158 -21.13 -6.84 -3.88
CA ALA A 158 -22.46 -6.54 -4.39
C ALA A 158 -23.45 -7.71 -4.20
N THR A 159 -23.03 -8.94 -4.51
CA THR A 159 -23.96 -10.08 -4.65
C THR A 159 -23.67 -11.26 -3.71
N GLY A 160 -22.45 -11.35 -3.18
CA GLY A 160 -22.00 -12.53 -2.43
C GLY A 160 -22.55 -12.64 -1.01
N TYR A 161 -23.05 -11.55 -0.44
CA TYR A 161 -23.48 -11.46 0.96
C TYR A 161 -25.00 -11.37 1.14
N ASP A 162 -25.81 -11.65 0.14
CA ASP A 162 -27.27 -11.79 0.32
C ASP A 162 -27.60 -13.14 0.96
N THR A 163 -27.41 -13.24 2.27
CA THR A 163 -27.56 -14.47 3.05
C THR A 163 -28.48 -14.27 4.22
N PRO A 164 -29.10 -15.35 4.74
CA PRO A 164 -29.90 -15.28 5.97
C PRO A 164 -29.14 -14.69 7.16
N ALA A 165 -27.84 -14.92 7.28
CA ALA A 165 -27.00 -14.38 8.36
C ALA A 165 -26.93 -12.84 8.31
N VAL A 166 -26.79 -12.25 7.10
CA VAL A 166 -26.82 -10.78 6.93
C VAL A 166 -28.22 -10.23 7.26
N LYS A 167 -29.28 -10.92 6.80
CA LYS A 167 -30.67 -10.50 7.06
C LYS A 167 -31.03 -10.51 8.54
N ARG A 168 -30.46 -11.43 9.34
CA ARG A 168 -30.64 -11.50 10.78
C ARG A 168 -29.71 -10.57 11.57
N GLY A 169 -28.68 -10.01 10.94
CA GLY A 169 -27.66 -9.19 11.61
C GLY A 169 -26.53 -10.00 12.28
N ASP A 170 -26.47 -11.32 12.06
CA ASP A 170 -25.37 -12.16 12.55
C ASP A 170 -24.05 -11.83 11.82
N LEU A 171 -24.16 -11.42 10.55
CA LEU A 171 -23.06 -10.92 9.72
C LEU A 171 -23.38 -9.49 9.26
N VAL A 172 -22.53 -8.54 9.61
CA VAL A 172 -22.73 -7.12 9.29
C VAL A 172 -21.85 -6.72 8.11
N LYS A 173 -22.47 -6.26 7.02
CA LYS A 173 -21.82 -5.67 5.87
C LYS A 173 -21.72 -4.15 6.06
N LYS A 174 -20.49 -3.59 6.07
CA LYS A 174 -20.26 -2.18 6.36
C LYS A 174 -19.23 -1.57 5.41
N GLU A 175 -19.57 -0.46 4.79
CA GLU A 175 -18.62 0.41 4.11
C GLU A 175 -17.96 1.35 5.12
N ILE A 176 -16.62 1.44 5.05
CA ILE A 176 -15.84 2.34 5.87
C ILE A 176 -15.14 3.30 4.91
N LYS A 177 -15.47 4.58 4.99
CA LYS A 177 -14.79 5.62 4.22
C LYS A 177 -13.32 5.66 4.58
N ASP A 178 -12.48 5.70 3.57
CA ASP A 178 -11.04 5.81 3.70
C ASP A 178 -10.58 7.05 2.93
N TYR A 179 -9.92 7.96 3.62
CA TYR A 179 -9.42 9.24 3.10
C TYR A 179 -7.91 9.18 2.78
N SER A 180 -7.32 8.00 2.83
CA SER A 180 -5.92 7.83 2.46
C SER A 180 -5.72 8.07 0.97
N PRO A 181 -4.59 8.66 0.55
CA PRO A 181 -4.22 8.74 -0.85
C PRO A 181 -4.30 7.38 -1.54
N ARG A 182 -4.84 7.36 -2.74
CA ARG A 182 -5.00 6.12 -3.51
C ARG A 182 -3.95 6.03 -4.61
N GLY A 183 -3.33 4.87 -4.71
CA GLY A 183 -2.47 4.56 -5.85
C GLY A 183 -3.29 4.42 -7.14
N MET A 184 -2.64 4.71 -8.26
CA MET A 184 -3.21 4.52 -9.58
C MET A 184 -2.94 3.08 -10.05
N GLN A 185 -3.99 2.37 -10.45
CA GLN A 185 -3.88 1.13 -11.22
C GLN A 185 -4.06 1.45 -12.70
N ALA A 186 -2.99 1.34 -13.47
CA ALA A 186 -2.99 1.75 -14.87
C ALA A 186 -2.02 0.92 -15.72
N PHE A 187 -2.22 0.93 -17.03
CA PHE A 187 -1.22 0.46 -17.99
C PHE A 187 -0.19 1.56 -18.20
N ILE A 188 1.06 1.29 -17.84
CA ILE A 188 2.17 2.22 -18.05
C ILE A 188 2.71 2.04 -19.46
N LEU A 189 2.48 3.04 -20.29
CA LEU A 189 2.87 3.01 -21.71
C LEU A 189 4.32 3.50 -21.88
N ASN A 190 5.14 2.71 -22.57
CA ASN A 190 6.52 3.12 -22.85
C ASN A 190 6.56 4.14 -24.00
N GLN A 191 6.50 5.41 -23.68
CA GLN A 191 6.48 6.52 -24.63
C GLN A 191 7.76 6.66 -25.47
N ARG A 192 8.81 5.87 -25.22
CA ARG A 192 10.02 5.81 -26.06
C ARG A 192 9.88 4.87 -27.25
N ARG A 193 8.73 4.20 -27.40
CA ARG A 193 8.44 3.24 -28.46
C ARG A 193 7.18 3.63 -29.21
N SER A 194 7.24 3.60 -30.54
CA SER A 194 6.06 3.68 -31.39
C SER A 194 5.15 2.46 -31.14
N PRO A 195 3.81 2.63 -31.16
CA PRO A 195 3.06 3.88 -31.41
C PRO A 195 2.79 4.69 -30.13
N PHE A 196 3.36 4.31 -28.97
CA PHE A 196 3.07 4.94 -27.67
C PHE A 196 3.70 6.33 -27.48
N ASP A 197 4.60 6.75 -28.35
CA ASP A 197 5.13 8.11 -28.44
C ASP A 197 4.09 9.12 -28.93
N ASP A 198 3.09 8.68 -29.71
CA ASP A 198 1.98 9.52 -30.18
C ASP A 198 0.93 9.71 -29.08
N ILE A 199 0.64 10.96 -28.73
CA ILE A 199 -0.38 11.33 -27.75
C ILE A 199 -1.80 10.92 -28.18
N LYS A 200 -2.11 11.02 -29.48
CA LYS A 200 -3.42 10.63 -30.00
C LYS A 200 -3.65 9.14 -29.89
N PHE A 201 -2.60 8.34 -30.12
CA PHE A 201 -2.68 6.91 -29.93
C PHE A 201 -2.96 6.56 -28.45
N ARG A 202 -2.30 7.23 -27.51
CA ARG A 202 -2.57 7.03 -26.09
C ARG A 202 -3.98 7.47 -25.68
N GLN A 203 -4.49 8.54 -26.26
CA GLN A 203 -5.88 8.97 -26.06
C GLN A 203 -6.87 7.94 -26.62
N ALA A 204 -6.63 7.39 -27.80
CA ALA A 204 -7.46 6.35 -28.40
C ALA A 204 -7.54 5.10 -27.50
N LEU A 205 -6.46 4.70 -26.85
CA LEU A 205 -6.48 3.59 -25.87
C LEU A 205 -7.43 3.86 -24.70
N ASN A 206 -7.57 5.12 -24.26
CA ASN A 206 -8.53 5.47 -23.21
C ASN A 206 -9.98 5.33 -23.67
N TYR A 207 -10.27 5.58 -24.96
CA TYR A 207 -11.59 5.36 -25.54
C TYR A 207 -11.84 3.87 -25.87
N ALA A 208 -10.78 3.10 -26.16
CA ALA A 208 -10.91 1.67 -26.39
C ALA A 208 -11.32 0.90 -25.12
N PHE A 209 -11.05 1.45 -23.96
CA PHE A 209 -11.49 0.88 -22.67
C PHE A 209 -12.79 1.57 -22.23
N ASP A 210 -13.92 0.90 -22.42
CA ASP A 210 -15.20 1.37 -21.92
C ASP A 210 -15.29 1.18 -20.41
N PHE A 211 -14.79 2.20 -19.68
CA PHE A 211 -14.82 2.19 -18.21
C PHE A 211 -16.24 2.22 -17.69
N GLU A 212 -17.11 3.02 -18.28
CA GLU A 212 -18.50 3.19 -17.86
C GLU A 212 -19.28 1.87 -17.96
N TRP A 213 -19.11 1.15 -19.06
CA TRP A 213 -19.68 -0.19 -19.20
C TRP A 213 -19.10 -1.18 -18.20
N SER A 214 -17.77 -1.20 -18.07
CA SER A 214 -17.06 -2.12 -17.17
C SER A 214 -17.43 -1.86 -15.72
N ASN A 215 -17.52 -0.58 -15.32
CA ASN A 215 -17.89 -0.22 -13.95
C ASN A 215 -19.32 -0.69 -13.63
N ARG A 216 -20.25 -0.44 -14.51
CA ARG A 216 -21.66 -0.84 -14.32
C ARG A 216 -21.83 -2.36 -14.32
N ASN A 217 -21.25 -3.06 -15.30
CA ASN A 217 -21.56 -4.48 -15.53
C ASN A 217 -20.63 -5.45 -14.78
N LEU A 218 -19.38 -5.08 -14.53
CA LEU A 218 -18.40 -5.94 -13.88
C LEU A 218 -18.12 -5.53 -12.43
N PHE A 219 -18.15 -4.24 -12.15
CA PHE A 219 -17.74 -3.69 -10.85
C PHE A 219 -18.89 -3.12 -10.03
N HIS A 220 -20.14 -3.23 -10.52
CA HIS A 220 -21.36 -2.82 -9.80
C HIS A 220 -21.31 -1.35 -9.32
N ASP A 221 -20.82 -0.46 -10.16
CA ASP A 221 -20.60 0.97 -9.91
C ASP A 221 -19.72 1.28 -8.68
N SER A 222 -18.85 0.33 -8.30
CA SER A 222 -18.02 0.43 -7.09
C SER A 222 -16.74 1.24 -7.29
N TYR A 223 -16.37 1.60 -8.52
CA TYR A 223 -15.13 2.29 -8.82
C TYR A 223 -15.34 3.69 -9.35
N THR A 224 -14.37 4.54 -9.07
CA THR A 224 -14.19 5.85 -9.69
C THR A 224 -12.95 5.80 -10.57
N ARG A 225 -13.05 6.28 -11.82
CA ARG A 225 -11.91 6.36 -12.72
C ARG A 225 -10.91 7.37 -12.19
N THR A 226 -9.65 6.93 -12.00
CA THR A 226 -8.58 7.79 -11.51
C THR A 226 -8.19 8.83 -12.55
N ASP A 227 -8.15 10.10 -12.19
CA ASP A 227 -7.84 11.26 -13.03
C ASP A 227 -6.63 12.06 -12.56
N SER A 228 -6.04 11.67 -11.44
CA SER A 228 -4.83 12.29 -10.89
C SER A 228 -3.89 11.23 -10.30
N PHE A 229 -2.56 11.48 -10.34
CA PHE A 229 -1.57 10.63 -9.69
C PHE A 229 -1.71 10.59 -8.16
N PHE A 230 -2.24 11.63 -7.56
CA PHE A 230 -2.45 11.76 -6.11
C PHE A 230 -3.92 11.67 -5.73
N PHE A 231 -4.68 10.84 -6.45
CA PHE A 231 -6.12 10.66 -6.27
C PHE A 231 -6.50 10.43 -4.80
N ASN A 232 -7.63 10.99 -4.39
CA ASN A 232 -8.16 10.95 -3.01
C ASN A 232 -7.23 11.62 -1.99
N SER A 233 -6.53 12.68 -2.36
CA SER A 233 -5.71 13.50 -1.46
C SER A 233 -5.76 14.97 -1.85
N ASP A 234 -5.28 15.83 -0.96
CA ASP A 234 -5.16 17.28 -1.20
C ASP A 234 -4.15 17.62 -2.31
N LEU A 235 -3.33 16.65 -2.72
CA LEU A 235 -2.37 16.81 -3.81
C LEU A 235 -2.95 16.40 -5.17
N ALA A 236 -4.21 15.92 -5.23
CA ALA A 236 -4.87 15.60 -6.48
C ALA A 236 -5.04 16.87 -7.32
N SER A 237 -4.65 16.81 -8.60
CA SER A 237 -4.88 17.92 -9.51
C SER A 237 -6.38 18.14 -9.75
N SER A 238 -6.81 19.39 -9.74
CA SER A 238 -8.18 19.79 -10.00
C SER A 238 -8.22 21.20 -10.60
N GLY A 239 -9.18 21.46 -11.49
CA GLY A 239 -9.33 22.78 -12.10
C GLY A 239 -8.16 23.21 -13.00
N LEU A 240 -7.98 24.51 -13.13
CA LEU A 240 -6.83 25.11 -13.84
C LEU A 240 -5.70 25.41 -12.85
N PRO A 241 -4.44 25.40 -13.31
CA PRO A 241 -3.32 25.75 -12.44
C PRO A 241 -3.41 27.22 -11.99
N GLU A 242 -3.12 27.46 -10.71
CA GLU A 242 -3.18 28.79 -10.10
C GLU A 242 -1.90 29.10 -9.32
N GLY A 243 -1.74 30.35 -8.92
CA GLY A 243 -0.66 30.80 -8.04
C GLY A 243 0.72 30.34 -8.50
N ARG A 244 1.48 29.73 -7.59
CA ARG A 244 2.86 29.28 -7.84
C ARG A 244 2.95 28.17 -8.88
N GLU A 245 1.97 27.28 -8.95
CA GLU A 245 1.92 26.24 -9.96
C GLU A 245 1.85 26.84 -11.37
N LEU A 246 0.93 27.80 -11.58
CA LEU A 246 0.82 28.51 -12.85
C LEU A 246 2.11 29.24 -13.24
N GLU A 247 2.79 29.88 -12.28
CA GLU A 247 4.08 30.55 -12.53
C GLU A 247 5.15 29.57 -13.04
N ILE A 248 5.21 28.38 -12.45
CA ILE A 248 6.14 27.33 -12.87
C ILE A 248 5.79 26.83 -14.28
N LEU A 249 4.54 26.49 -14.52
CA LEU A 249 4.07 25.94 -15.78
C LEU A 249 4.22 26.93 -16.95
N LYS A 250 4.03 28.23 -16.73
CA LYS A 250 4.28 29.27 -17.74
C LYS A 250 5.69 29.27 -18.32
N GLN A 251 6.70 28.83 -17.56
CA GLN A 251 8.09 28.70 -18.03
C GLN A 251 8.26 27.60 -19.07
N TYR A 252 7.31 26.68 -19.14
CA TYR A 252 7.28 25.56 -20.09
C TYR A 252 6.27 25.74 -21.21
N LYS A 253 5.70 26.93 -21.37
CA LYS A 253 4.78 27.22 -22.46
C LYS A 253 5.45 26.93 -23.81
N GLY A 254 4.74 26.22 -24.70
CA GLY A 254 5.27 25.71 -25.97
C GLY A 254 6.09 24.41 -25.86
N LYS A 255 6.34 23.90 -24.63
CA LYS A 255 6.92 22.58 -24.38
C LYS A 255 5.93 21.59 -23.78
N ILE A 256 4.82 22.09 -23.28
CA ILE A 256 3.68 21.33 -22.76
C ILE A 256 2.42 21.74 -23.53
N PRO A 257 1.35 20.90 -23.56
CA PRO A 257 0.12 21.21 -24.26
C PRO A 257 -0.53 22.52 -23.76
N ASP A 258 -1.02 23.34 -24.66
CA ASP A 258 -1.72 24.59 -24.32
C ASP A 258 -2.99 24.37 -23.51
N SER A 259 -3.64 23.20 -23.65
CA SER A 259 -4.81 22.78 -22.87
C SER A 259 -4.56 22.81 -21.35
N VAL A 260 -3.33 22.65 -20.90
CA VAL A 260 -2.96 22.79 -19.48
C VAL A 260 -3.35 24.16 -18.91
N PHE A 261 -3.40 25.19 -19.74
CA PHE A 261 -3.72 26.58 -19.35
C PHE A 261 -5.15 26.99 -19.60
N THR A 262 -5.91 26.20 -20.37
CA THR A 262 -7.20 26.62 -20.90
C THR A 262 -8.38 25.77 -20.45
N GLU A 263 -8.12 24.52 -20.07
CA GLU A 263 -9.18 23.59 -19.67
C GLU A 263 -8.70 22.62 -18.60
N PRO A 264 -9.53 22.31 -17.58
CA PRO A 264 -9.22 21.27 -16.62
C PRO A 264 -9.10 19.92 -17.31
N TYR A 265 -8.16 19.08 -16.83
CA TYR A 265 -8.09 17.71 -17.33
C TYR A 265 -9.33 16.91 -16.92
N VAL A 266 -9.93 16.25 -17.88
CA VAL A 266 -11.05 15.32 -17.70
C VAL A 266 -10.73 14.03 -18.44
N ASN A 267 -10.89 12.88 -17.77
CA ASN A 267 -10.77 11.59 -18.45
C ASN A 267 -11.76 11.49 -19.61
N PRO A 268 -11.34 10.92 -20.75
CA PRO A 268 -12.27 10.57 -21.82
C PRO A 268 -13.38 9.67 -21.28
N LYS A 269 -14.63 10.00 -21.60
CA LYS A 269 -15.80 9.19 -21.24
C LYS A 269 -16.31 8.48 -22.48
N THR A 270 -16.79 7.26 -22.29
CA THR A 270 -17.51 6.47 -23.28
C THR A 270 -19.01 6.57 -23.02
N ASP A 271 -19.84 6.08 -23.94
CA ASP A 271 -21.30 6.04 -23.76
C ASP A 271 -21.77 4.91 -22.83
N GLY A 272 -20.86 4.00 -22.47
CA GLY A 272 -21.16 2.83 -21.62
C GLY A 272 -21.99 1.75 -22.32
N SER A 273 -22.01 1.74 -23.64
CA SER A 273 -22.75 0.74 -24.43
C SER A 273 -22.02 -0.61 -24.53
N GLY A 274 -20.71 -0.62 -24.29
CA GLY A 274 -19.82 -1.76 -24.56
C GLY A 274 -19.40 -1.84 -26.03
N ASN A 275 -19.89 -0.95 -26.89
CA ASN A 275 -19.47 -0.82 -28.28
C ASN A 275 -18.38 0.24 -28.44
N ASN A 276 -17.13 -0.18 -28.27
CA ASN A 276 -15.99 0.77 -28.29
C ASN A 276 -15.61 1.25 -29.70
N ARG A 277 -16.18 0.63 -30.76
CA ARG A 277 -15.79 0.95 -32.13
C ARG A 277 -16.14 2.41 -32.50
N ASP A 278 -17.26 2.89 -32.01
CA ASP A 278 -17.73 4.25 -32.30
C ASP A 278 -17.00 5.33 -31.47
N ASN A 279 -16.23 4.91 -30.46
CA ASN A 279 -15.42 5.79 -29.63
C ASN A 279 -14.01 6.03 -30.19
N LEU A 280 -13.55 5.20 -31.13
CA LEU A 280 -12.20 5.23 -31.73
C LEU A 280 -12.18 6.00 -33.05
#